data_9f8e1a479886dcb559f7578983cf0d98
#
_entry.id   9f8e1a479886dcb559f7578983cf0d98
#
_cell.length_a   1.000
_cell.length_b   1.000
_cell.length_c   1.000
_cell.angle_alpha   90.00
_cell.angle_beta   90.00
_cell.angle_gamma   90.00
#
_symmetry.space_group_name_H-M   'P 1'
#
loop_
_entity.id
_entity.type
_entity.pdbx_description
1 polymer ?
#
loop_
_entity_poly.entity_id
_entity_poly.type
_entity_poly.pdbx_seq_one_letter_code
_entity_poly.pdbx_strand_id
1 'polypeptide(L)'
;MSSAFGAETVLEVRHWTDAYFSFTTTRDAGFRFENGQFVMIGLETETRPLLRAYSIASANWEEHLEFFSIKVPDGPLTSRLQHIQPGDKVLVGRKPTGTLLISDLHPGRNLYLLGTGTGLAPWLSIIKDPETYERFDKVILTQGVRFVQDLAYRDYFERELPQHEFLGDLLR
;
A
#
# COMPACT_ATOMS: atom_id res chain seq x y z
N MET A 1 20.87 5.43 20.18
CA MET A 1 19.54 4.76 20.21
C MET A 1 18.97 4.83 18.80
N SER A 2 18.65 3.70 18.18
CA SER A 2 18.01 3.72 16.86
C SER A 2 16.65 4.43 16.99
N SER A 3 16.40 5.45 16.19
CA SER A 3 15.10 6.13 16.12
C SER A 3 14.02 5.10 15.78
N ALA A 4 12.85 5.21 16.39
CA ALA A 4 11.70 4.33 16.08
C ALA A 4 11.20 4.52 14.64
N PHE A 5 11.66 5.58 13.96
CA PHE A 5 11.29 5.95 12.60
C PHE A 5 12.55 6.14 11.75
N GLY A 6 12.45 5.79 10.46
CA GLY A 6 13.39 6.18 9.41
C GLY A 6 12.80 7.30 8.57
N ALA A 7 13.64 8.19 8.04
CA ALA A 7 13.23 9.20 7.08
C ALA A 7 13.47 8.66 5.67
N GLU A 8 12.41 8.17 5.03
CA GLU A 8 12.47 7.66 3.66
C GLU A 8 12.23 8.79 2.65
N THR A 9 12.86 8.67 1.49
CA THR A 9 12.72 9.66 0.41
C THR A 9 11.55 9.29 -0.49
N VAL A 10 10.67 10.22 -0.76
CA VAL A 10 9.61 10.06 -1.78
C VAL A 10 10.25 9.91 -3.15
N LEU A 11 9.89 8.86 -3.87
CA LEU A 11 10.39 8.54 -5.21
C LEU A 11 9.41 9.01 -6.28
N GLU A 12 8.12 8.74 -6.06
CA GLU A 12 7.04 9.07 -6.99
C GLU A 12 5.77 9.42 -6.22
N VAL A 13 4.95 10.30 -6.79
CA VAL A 13 3.60 10.61 -6.31
C VAL A 13 2.65 10.54 -7.49
N ARG A 14 1.57 9.77 -7.35
CA ARG A 14 0.54 9.62 -8.37
C ARG A 14 -0.83 10.02 -7.82
N HIS A 15 -1.40 11.07 -8.37
CA HIS A 15 -2.78 11.49 -8.10
C HIS A 15 -3.73 10.75 -9.05
N TRP A 16 -4.48 9.79 -8.50
CA TRP A 16 -5.41 8.96 -9.26
C TRP A 16 -6.71 9.70 -9.60
N THR A 17 -7.20 10.42 -8.60
CA THR A 17 -8.45 11.16 -8.66
C THR A 17 -8.36 12.42 -7.79
N ASP A 18 -9.41 13.21 -7.73
CA ASP A 18 -9.48 14.32 -6.77
C ASP A 18 -9.47 13.85 -5.31
N ALA A 19 -9.88 12.59 -5.07
CA ALA A 19 -9.98 12.02 -3.73
C ALA A 19 -8.78 11.15 -3.33
N TYR A 20 -8.07 10.53 -4.28
CA TYR A 20 -7.08 9.50 -3.99
C TYR A 20 -5.73 9.78 -4.64
N PHE A 21 -4.67 9.40 -3.92
CA PHE A 21 -3.30 9.40 -4.42
C PHE A 21 -2.50 8.26 -3.82
N SER A 22 -1.44 7.86 -4.50
CA SER A 22 -0.42 6.98 -3.94
C SER A 22 0.95 7.64 -4.05
N PHE A 23 1.88 7.14 -3.27
CA PHE A 23 3.28 7.54 -3.37
C PHE A 23 4.19 6.37 -3.01
N THR A 24 5.35 6.36 -3.63
CA THR A 24 6.41 5.41 -3.33
C THR A 24 7.55 6.11 -2.59
N THR A 25 8.23 5.36 -1.74
CA THR A 25 9.39 5.84 -1.00
C THR A 25 10.55 4.86 -1.12
N THR A 26 11.76 5.32 -0.82
CA THR A 26 12.86 4.41 -0.52
C THR A 26 12.46 3.45 0.60
N ARG A 27 13.17 2.33 0.69
CA ARG A 27 12.99 1.31 1.73
C ARG A 27 14.33 1.05 2.40
N ASP A 28 14.40 1.20 3.71
CA ASP A 28 15.59 0.79 4.48
C ASP A 28 15.93 -0.67 4.19
N ALA A 29 17.20 -0.95 3.91
CA ALA A 29 17.66 -2.29 3.54
C ALA A 29 17.40 -3.36 4.62
N GLY A 30 17.21 -2.95 5.87
CA GLY A 30 16.85 -3.82 6.99
C GLY A 30 15.35 -3.96 7.23
N PHE A 31 14.51 -3.20 6.51
CA PHE A 31 13.07 -3.21 6.72
C PHE A 31 12.44 -4.50 6.17
N ARG A 32 11.80 -5.27 7.04
CA ARG A 32 11.13 -6.54 6.69
C ARG A 32 9.67 -6.47 7.12
N PHE A 33 8.79 -6.93 6.26
CA PHE A 33 7.34 -7.01 6.52
C PHE A 33 6.73 -8.19 5.78
N GLU A 34 5.55 -8.59 6.20
CA GLU A 34 4.72 -9.57 5.51
C GLU A 34 3.61 -8.83 4.74
N ASN A 35 3.27 -9.34 3.57
CA ASN A 35 2.20 -8.75 2.74
C ASN A 35 0.89 -8.70 3.50
N GLY A 36 0.24 -7.53 3.50
CA GLY A 36 -0.97 -7.24 4.29
C GLY A 36 -0.71 -6.45 5.58
N GLN A 37 0.53 -6.31 6.02
CA GLN A 37 0.88 -5.50 7.19
C GLN A 37 0.77 -4.00 6.91
N PHE A 38 0.71 -3.23 7.99
CA PHE A 38 0.75 -1.77 8.00
C PHE A 38 1.93 -1.24 8.82
N VAL A 39 2.24 0.02 8.64
CA VAL A 39 3.28 0.72 9.38
C VAL A 39 2.81 2.14 9.71
N MET A 40 3.38 2.74 10.73
CA MET A 40 3.16 4.15 11.02
C MET A 40 3.96 5.00 10.02
N ILE A 41 3.29 5.91 9.32
CA ILE A 41 3.95 6.90 8.47
C ILE A 41 3.54 8.31 8.86
N GLY A 42 4.31 9.30 8.47
CA GLY A 42 3.96 10.69 8.73
C GLY A 42 5.01 11.70 8.31
N LEU A 43 4.81 12.89 8.81
CA LEU A 43 5.65 14.04 8.51
C LEU A 43 6.21 14.64 9.79
N GLU A 44 7.45 15.13 9.71
CA GLU A 44 8.02 15.99 10.75
C GLU A 44 7.21 17.29 10.86
N THR A 45 7.05 17.76 12.08
CA THR A 45 6.49 19.08 12.36
C THR A 45 7.37 19.81 13.38
N GLU A 46 7.14 21.09 13.58
CA GLU A 46 7.91 21.89 14.52
C GLU A 46 7.89 21.37 15.96
N THR A 47 6.85 20.65 16.36
CA THR A 47 6.68 20.21 17.74
C THR A 47 6.88 18.70 17.90
N ARG A 48 6.18 17.89 17.11
CA ARG A 48 6.22 16.43 17.17
C ARG A 48 5.81 15.82 15.84
N PRO A 49 6.32 14.65 15.48
CA PRO A 49 5.89 13.96 14.26
C PRO A 49 4.39 13.72 14.24
N LEU A 50 3.79 13.96 13.09
CA LEU A 50 2.38 13.68 12.85
C LEU A 50 2.27 12.34 12.12
N LEU A 51 1.78 11.33 12.82
CA LEU A 51 1.83 9.93 12.38
C LEU A 51 0.44 9.32 12.25
N ARG A 52 0.27 8.41 11.27
CA ARG A 52 -0.92 7.56 11.12
C ARG A 52 -0.51 6.19 10.61
N ALA A 53 -1.34 5.19 10.91
CA ALA A 53 -1.19 3.85 10.38
C ALA A 53 -1.58 3.80 8.90
N TYR A 54 -0.72 3.20 8.07
CA TYR A 54 -0.94 2.98 6.65
C TYR A 54 -0.60 1.55 6.27
N SER A 55 -1.52 0.88 5.62
CA SER A 55 -1.23 -0.42 5.00
C SER A 55 -0.18 -0.24 3.91
N ILE A 56 0.77 -1.16 3.86
CA ILE A 56 1.79 -1.20 2.83
C ILE A 56 1.15 -1.78 1.57
N ALA A 57 1.20 -1.04 0.47
CA ALA A 57 0.62 -1.45 -0.82
C ALA A 57 1.62 -2.15 -1.74
N SER A 58 2.93 -1.91 -1.54
CA SER A 58 3.99 -2.67 -2.21
C SER A 58 4.08 -4.09 -1.65
N ALA A 59 4.62 -5.02 -2.46
CA ALA A 59 4.92 -6.36 -1.99
C ALA A 59 6.23 -6.39 -1.18
N ASN A 60 6.40 -7.40 -0.35
CA ASN A 60 7.56 -7.53 0.53
C ASN A 60 8.88 -7.80 -0.22
N TRP A 61 8.83 -8.21 -1.48
CA TRP A 61 9.98 -8.42 -2.36
C TRP A 61 10.36 -7.17 -3.18
N GLU A 62 9.47 -6.15 -3.27
CA GLU A 62 9.78 -4.88 -3.95
C GLU A 62 10.79 -4.07 -3.12
N GLU A 63 11.70 -3.35 -3.78
CA GLU A 63 12.76 -2.59 -3.13
C GLU A 63 12.32 -1.20 -2.64
N HIS A 64 11.07 -0.84 -2.87
CA HIS A 64 10.43 0.40 -2.42
C HIS A 64 9.23 0.10 -1.52
N LEU A 65 8.75 1.11 -0.83
CA LEU A 65 7.45 1.08 -0.15
C LEU A 65 6.45 1.91 -0.92
N GLU A 66 5.24 1.39 -1.08
CA GLU A 66 4.12 2.11 -1.66
C GLU A 66 3.00 2.27 -0.63
N PHE A 67 2.39 3.45 -0.63
CA PHE A 67 1.26 3.79 0.23
C PHE A 67 0.14 4.41 -0.58
N PHE A 68 -1.09 4.01 -0.30
CA PHE A 68 -2.28 4.53 -0.94
C PHE A 68 -3.11 5.33 0.07
N SER A 69 -3.46 6.55 -0.27
CA SER A 69 -4.07 7.53 0.64
C SER A 69 -5.27 8.23 0.03
N ILE A 70 -6.16 8.65 0.91
CA ILE A 70 -7.27 9.55 0.59
C ILE A 70 -6.86 11.00 0.92
N LYS A 71 -7.32 11.95 0.09
CA LYS A 71 -7.17 13.39 0.33
C LYS A 71 -8.32 13.86 1.23
N VAL A 72 -8.04 14.08 2.51
CA VAL A 72 -9.00 14.67 3.45
C VAL A 72 -8.59 16.13 3.67
N PRO A 73 -9.36 17.12 3.20
CA PRO A 73 -8.98 18.53 3.24
C PRO A 73 -8.58 19.02 4.64
N ASP A 74 -9.35 18.65 5.65
CA ASP A 74 -9.11 19.04 7.04
C ASP A 74 -8.41 17.95 7.86
N GLY A 75 -7.94 16.89 7.21
CA GLY A 75 -7.21 15.80 7.87
C GLY A 75 -5.82 16.27 8.34
N PRO A 76 -5.46 16.12 9.61
CA PRO A 76 -4.19 16.66 10.13
C PRO A 76 -2.95 16.23 9.32
N LEU A 77 -2.88 14.96 8.91
CA LEU A 77 -1.78 14.44 8.10
C LEU A 77 -2.06 14.57 6.60
N THR A 78 -3.22 14.11 6.15
CA THR A 78 -3.52 13.98 4.71
C THR A 78 -3.61 15.31 3.99
N SER A 79 -4.01 16.40 4.67
CA SER A 79 -3.99 17.76 4.12
C SER A 79 -2.59 18.23 3.71
N ARG A 80 -1.55 17.69 4.35
CA ARG A 80 -0.14 17.97 4.05
C ARG A 80 0.46 16.89 3.16
N LEU A 81 0.19 15.62 3.47
CA LEU A 81 0.75 14.47 2.76
C LEU A 81 0.37 14.46 1.27
N GLN A 82 -0.82 14.97 0.91
CA GLN A 82 -1.24 15.08 -0.50
C GLN A 82 -0.40 16.03 -1.35
N HIS A 83 0.45 16.85 -0.74
CA HIS A 83 1.30 17.85 -1.42
C HIS A 83 2.77 17.47 -1.47
N ILE A 84 3.14 16.28 -0.95
CA ILE A 84 4.52 15.81 -1.05
C ILE A 84 4.96 15.67 -2.51
N GLN A 85 6.26 15.85 -2.72
CA GLN A 85 6.88 15.76 -4.04
C GLN A 85 8.03 14.75 -4.01
N PRO A 86 8.44 14.19 -5.15
CA PRO A 86 9.67 13.43 -5.25
C PRO A 86 10.86 14.20 -4.64
N GLY A 87 11.61 13.54 -3.77
CA GLY A 87 12.70 14.13 -2.99
C GLY A 87 12.35 14.54 -1.57
N ASP A 88 11.06 14.70 -1.25
CA ASP A 88 10.61 14.99 0.12
C ASP A 88 10.87 13.81 1.04
N LYS A 89 10.85 14.07 2.36
CA LYS A 89 11.03 13.06 3.39
C LYS A 89 9.72 12.72 4.07
N VAL A 90 9.46 11.42 4.18
CA VAL A 90 8.36 10.84 4.93
C VAL A 90 8.92 9.97 6.04
N LEU A 91 8.41 10.12 7.25
CA LEU A 91 8.76 9.24 8.35
C LEU A 91 8.07 7.90 8.17
N VAL A 92 8.84 6.82 8.29
CA VAL A 92 8.35 5.45 8.23
C VAL A 92 8.77 4.71 9.50
N GLY A 93 7.80 4.13 10.20
CA GLY A 93 8.05 3.32 11.40
C GLY A 93 8.88 2.09 11.07
N ARG A 94 9.80 1.71 11.97
CA ARG A 94 10.68 0.56 11.76
C ARG A 94 10.05 -0.79 12.10
N LYS A 95 8.83 -0.79 12.65
CA LYS A 95 8.10 -2.01 13.06
C LYS A 95 6.77 -2.09 12.32
N PRO A 96 6.72 -2.78 11.18
CA PRO A 96 5.46 -3.15 10.57
C PRO A 96 4.69 -4.10 11.51
N THR A 97 3.38 -4.06 11.44
CA THR A 97 2.49 -4.87 12.28
C THR A 97 1.17 -5.12 11.54
N GLY A 98 0.34 -5.97 12.09
CA GLY A 98 -0.95 -6.34 11.53
C GLY A 98 -1.08 -7.85 11.41
N THR A 99 -2.33 -8.31 11.42
CA THR A 99 -2.72 -9.73 11.37
C THR A 99 -3.51 -10.07 10.11
N LEU A 100 -3.52 -9.18 9.12
CA LEU A 100 -4.15 -9.43 7.83
C LEU A 100 -3.17 -10.18 6.92
N LEU A 101 -2.83 -11.41 7.30
CA LEU A 101 -1.81 -12.22 6.67
C LEU A 101 -2.43 -13.43 5.96
N ILE A 102 -1.90 -13.76 4.79
CA ILE A 102 -2.30 -14.97 4.07
C ILE A 102 -1.97 -16.23 4.89
N SER A 103 -0.87 -16.22 5.63
CA SER A 103 -0.47 -17.32 6.51
C SER A 103 -1.47 -17.63 7.63
N ASP A 104 -2.26 -16.63 8.06
CA ASP A 104 -3.29 -16.80 9.10
C ASP A 104 -4.61 -17.37 8.57
N LEU A 105 -4.78 -17.45 7.24
CA LEU A 105 -5.98 -17.98 6.62
C LEU A 105 -5.89 -19.48 6.42
N HIS A 106 -7.01 -20.17 6.58
CA HIS A 106 -7.13 -21.57 6.16
C HIS A 106 -7.09 -21.64 4.62
N PRO A 107 -6.34 -22.60 4.03
CA PRO A 107 -6.39 -22.84 2.59
C PRO A 107 -7.82 -23.11 2.13
N GLY A 108 -8.16 -22.63 0.93
CA GLY A 108 -9.49 -22.78 0.36
C GLY A 108 -9.48 -22.63 -1.15
N ARG A 109 -10.62 -22.88 -1.79
CA ARG A 109 -10.73 -22.73 -3.25
C ARG A 109 -10.73 -21.27 -3.68
N ASN A 110 -11.45 -20.41 -2.94
CA ASN A 110 -11.65 -19.02 -3.31
C ASN A 110 -11.20 -18.10 -2.19
N LEU A 111 -10.41 -17.09 -2.52
CA LEU A 111 -10.08 -15.97 -1.66
C LEU A 111 -10.82 -14.72 -2.16
N TYR A 112 -11.61 -14.11 -1.29
CA TYR A 112 -12.29 -12.84 -1.56
C TYR A 112 -11.61 -11.71 -0.81
N LEU A 113 -11.06 -10.75 -1.55
CA LEU A 113 -10.42 -9.54 -1.04
C LEU A 113 -11.40 -8.38 -1.25
N LEU A 114 -12.13 -8.03 -0.20
CA LEU A 114 -13.18 -7.01 -0.25
C LEU A 114 -12.65 -5.68 0.28
N GLY A 115 -12.39 -4.71 -0.61
CA GLY A 115 -11.87 -3.39 -0.26
C GLY A 115 -12.81 -2.26 -0.59
N THR A 116 -12.86 -1.24 0.26
CA THR A 116 -13.52 0.04 -0.04
C THR A 116 -12.53 1.18 0.11
N GLY A 117 -12.51 2.11 -0.83
CA GLY A 117 -11.60 3.25 -0.81
C GLY A 117 -10.14 2.82 -0.65
N THR A 118 -9.45 3.39 0.33
CA THR A 118 -8.05 3.05 0.65
C THR A 118 -7.85 1.68 1.28
N GLY A 119 -8.92 0.97 1.66
CA GLY A 119 -8.86 -0.44 2.05
C GLY A 119 -8.37 -1.38 0.94
N LEU A 120 -8.19 -0.86 -0.27
CA LEU A 120 -7.50 -1.56 -1.36
C LEU A 120 -6.00 -1.80 -1.06
N ALA A 121 -5.35 -0.93 -0.29
CA ALA A 121 -3.89 -0.95 -0.11
C ALA A 121 -3.31 -2.30 0.34
N PRO A 122 -3.81 -2.97 1.42
CA PRO A 122 -3.26 -4.27 1.81
C PRO A 122 -3.49 -5.35 0.74
N TRP A 123 -4.57 -5.24 -0.03
CA TRP A 123 -4.86 -6.17 -1.11
C TRP A 123 -3.89 -6.05 -2.27
N LEU A 124 -3.40 -4.84 -2.58
CA LEU A 124 -2.34 -4.62 -3.58
C LEU A 124 -1.06 -5.38 -3.21
N SER A 125 -0.70 -5.39 -1.94
CA SER A 125 0.44 -6.16 -1.43
C SER A 125 0.19 -7.67 -1.55
N ILE A 126 -0.98 -8.14 -1.13
CA ILE A 126 -1.35 -9.56 -1.08
C ILE A 126 -1.48 -10.18 -2.48
N ILE A 127 -2.06 -9.47 -3.45
CA ILE A 127 -2.19 -10.01 -4.82
C ILE A 127 -0.86 -10.13 -5.57
N LYS A 128 0.19 -9.48 -5.08
CA LYS A 128 1.56 -9.60 -5.60
C LYS A 128 2.35 -10.72 -4.92
N ASP A 129 1.77 -11.39 -3.93
CA ASP A 129 2.41 -12.49 -3.20
C ASP A 129 2.16 -13.82 -3.92
N PRO A 130 3.18 -14.52 -4.39
CA PRO A 130 3.02 -15.84 -4.99
C PRO A 130 2.33 -16.85 -4.07
N GLU A 131 2.57 -16.78 -2.75
CA GLU A 131 1.93 -17.66 -1.76
C GLU A 131 0.40 -17.57 -1.82
N THR A 132 -0.15 -16.41 -2.17
CA THR A 132 -1.59 -16.21 -2.33
C THR A 132 -2.18 -17.20 -3.33
N TYR A 133 -1.49 -17.44 -4.44
CA TYR A 133 -1.94 -18.32 -5.53
C TYR A 133 -1.56 -19.79 -5.33
N GLU A 134 -0.61 -20.07 -4.44
CA GLU A 134 -0.31 -21.45 -4.00
C GLU A 134 -1.37 -21.96 -3.04
N ARG A 135 -2.00 -21.08 -2.26
CA ARG A 135 -2.99 -21.45 -1.23
C ARG A 135 -4.44 -21.40 -1.70
N PHE A 136 -4.73 -20.64 -2.76
CA PHE A 136 -6.08 -20.43 -3.26
C PHE A 136 -6.13 -20.63 -4.77
N ASP A 137 -7.09 -21.44 -5.24
CA ASP A 137 -7.29 -21.70 -6.67
C ASP A 137 -7.79 -20.44 -7.41
N LYS A 138 -8.51 -19.57 -6.70
CA LYS A 138 -9.10 -18.36 -7.27
C LYS A 138 -9.03 -17.21 -6.26
N VAL A 139 -8.53 -16.07 -6.75
CA VAL A 139 -8.45 -14.82 -6.00
C VAL A 139 -9.39 -13.80 -6.64
N ILE A 140 -10.34 -13.29 -5.86
CA ILE A 140 -11.34 -12.32 -6.30
C ILE A 140 -11.13 -11.02 -5.53
N LEU A 141 -10.64 -9.99 -6.20
CA LEU A 141 -10.49 -8.65 -5.65
C LEU A 141 -11.68 -7.78 -6.03
N THR A 142 -12.27 -7.12 -5.04
CA THR A 142 -13.30 -6.10 -5.27
C THR A 142 -12.85 -4.75 -4.73
N GLN A 143 -13.14 -3.70 -5.48
CA GLN A 143 -12.90 -2.33 -5.06
C GLN A 143 -14.24 -1.57 -5.05
N GLY A 144 -14.75 -1.25 -3.85
CA GLY A 144 -15.93 -0.41 -3.66
C GLY A 144 -15.55 1.07 -3.58
N VAL A 145 -16.14 1.89 -4.42
CA VAL A 145 -16.00 3.35 -4.42
C VAL A 145 -17.36 4.03 -4.62
N ARG A 146 -17.44 5.34 -4.33
CA ARG A 146 -18.71 6.08 -4.50
C ARG A 146 -19.01 6.37 -5.96
N PHE A 147 -18.00 6.69 -6.75
CA PHE A 147 -18.11 7.05 -8.14
C PHE A 147 -17.12 6.24 -8.97
N VAL A 148 -17.48 5.88 -10.20
CA VAL A 148 -16.62 5.10 -11.11
C VAL A 148 -15.27 5.81 -11.35
N GLN A 149 -15.27 7.13 -11.38
CA GLN A 149 -14.05 7.94 -11.52
C GLN A 149 -13.09 7.81 -10.34
N ASP A 150 -13.54 7.28 -9.19
CA ASP A 150 -12.72 7.07 -7.99
C ASP A 150 -12.02 5.70 -7.98
N LEU A 151 -12.15 4.90 -9.04
CA LEU A 151 -11.45 3.64 -9.22
C LEU A 151 -9.96 3.89 -9.48
N ALA A 152 -9.20 4.06 -8.41
CA ALA A 152 -7.74 4.09 -8.48
C ALA A 152 -7.18 2.74 -8.91
N TYR A 153 -5.98 2.72 -9.50
CA TYR A 153 -5.30 1.50 -9.99
C TYR A 153 -6.03 0.73 -11.09
N ARG A 154 -7.07 1.28 -11.71
CA ARG A 154 -7.81 0.60 -12.78
C ARG A 154 -6.88 0.14 -13.90
N ASP A 155 -6.06 1.06 -14.43
CA ASP A 155 -5.12 0.74 -15.50
C ASP A 155 -4.07 -0.29 -15.06
N TYR A 156 -3.66 -0.24 -13.79
CA TYR A 156 -2.77 -1.24 -13.22
C TYR A 156 -3.38 -2.64 -13.28
N PHE A 157 -4.62 -2.81 -12.83
CA PHE A 157 -5.29 -4.12 -12.86
C PHE A 157 -5.63 -4.60 -14.27
N GLU A 158 -6.03 -3.71 -15.17
CA GLU A 158 -6.49 -4.06 -16.51
C GLU A 158 -5.33 -4.26 -17.50
N ARG A 159 -4.19 -3.58 -17.30
CA ARG A 159 -3.11 -3.52 -18.30
C ARG A 159 -1.73 -3.92 -17.76
N GLU A 160 -1.32 -3.39 -16.60
CA GLU A 160 0.04 -3.56 -16.11
C GLU A 160 0.21 -4.92 -15.44
N LEU A 161 -0.65 -5.25 -14.49
CA LEU A 161 -0.58 -6.50 -13.74
C LEU A 161 -0.69 -7.76 -14.63
N PRO A 162 -1.57 -7.84 -15.65
CA PRO A 162 -1.61 -8.97 -16.56
C PRO A 162 -0.35 -9.15 -17.43
N GLN A 163 0.46 -8.10 -17.58
CA GLN A 163 1.72 -8.14 -18.33
C GLN A 163 2.94 -8.34 -17.44
N HIS A 164 2.74 -8.43 -16.14
CA HIS A 164 3.84 -8.64 -15.20
C HIS A 164 4.46 -10.03 -15.39
N GLU A 165 5.78 -10.10 -15.52
CA GLU A 165 6.55 -11.30 -15.87
C GLU A 165 6.23 -12.51 -14.99
N PHE A 166 6.02 -12.28 -13.68
CA PHE A 166 5.76 -13.36 -12.72
C PHE A 166 4.29 -13.47 -12.28
N LEU A 167 3.53 -12.38 -12.34
CA LEU A 167 2.17 -12.33 -11.83
C LEU A 167 1.12 -12.47 -12.95
N GLY A 168 1.45 -12.09 -14.17
CA GLY A 168 0.54 -12.13 -15.29
C GLY A 168 -0.02 -13.52 -15.57
N ASP A 169 0.80 -14.56 -15.41
CA ASP A 169 0.38 -15.95 -15.61
C ASP A 169 -0.51 -16.50 -14.47
N LEU A 170 -0.49 -15.85 -13.30
CA LEU A 170 -1.30 -16.22 -12.13
C LEU A 170 -2.71 -15.59 -12.17
N LEU A 171 -2.88 -14.56 -12.98
CA LEU A 171 -4.15 -13.86 -13.15
C LEU A 171 -4.93 -14.48 -14.31
N ARG A 172 -5.95 -15.25 -14.00
CA ARG A 172 -6.85 -15.88 -14.99
C ARG A 172 -8.31 -15.57 -14.67
#